data_1687c972e909fac24465870f1e25b24d
#
_entry.id   1687c972e909fac24465870f1e25b24d
#
_cell.length_a   1.000
_cell.length_b   1.000
_cell.length_c   1.000
_cell.angle_alpha   90.00
_cell.angle_beta   90.00
_cell.angle_gamma   90.00
#
_symmetry.space_group_name_H-M   'P 1'
#
loop_
_entity.id
_entity.type
_entity.pdbx_description
1 polymer ?
#
loop_
_entity_poly.entity_id
_entity_poly.type
_entity_poly.pdbx_seq_one_letter_code
_entity_poly.pdbx_strand_id
1 'polypeptide(L)'
;MVHGLRESIAELTALPLVASLDALLQIWPDVVQAHLPDVRDESHAVSVSPQDARRLFANGMGLLFDDVARYAPTLVPWLDGIRADLGLSALTQQRCLVYATPAAKGTAWHFDQNVNFVLQVHGTKTWWLAPNAHVERPMTRHTVGQPVDAELQSYARMPMLDGVPADVREILLQPGSLLFVPRGVWHATRATTDALSLNFTFTPPTWIDLLTAALRGRLALSREWRETAAPASAATFEALLRELAEDAAHWNATDILAVTEG
;
A
#
# COMPACT_ATOMS: atom_id res chain seq x y z
N MET A 1 7.52 17.07 0.80
CA MET A 1 8.58 16.65 1.76
C MET A 1 8.85 17.79 2.73
N VAL A 2 9.02 17.44 4.01
CA VAL A 2 9.37 18.34 5.12
C VAL A 2 10.54 17.71 5.87
N HIS A 3 11.45 18.54 6.39
CA HIS A 3 12.58 18.13 7.22
C HIS A 3 12.46 18.75 8.62
N GLY A 4 13.19 18.18 9.57
CA GLY A 4 13.36 18.78 10.89
C GLY A 4 12.16 18.63 11.84
N LEU A 5 11.26 17.67 11.60
CA LEU A 5 10.05 17.46 12.40
C LEU A 5 10.29 16.84 13.78
N ARG A 6 11.53 16.78 14.26
CA ARG A 6 11.91 16.00 15.46
C ARG A 6 11.01 16.25 16.68
N GLU A 7 10.65 17.49 16.96
CA GLU A 7 9.78 17.83 18.08
C GLU A 7 8.33 17.37 17.83
N SER A 8 7.80 17.62 16.63
CA SER A 8 6.42 17.28 16.28
C SER A 8 6.17 15.76 16.21
N ILE A 9 7.22 14.95 16.05
CA ILE A 9 7.14 13.49 15.96
C ILE A 9 7.81 12.80 17.15
N ALA A 10 8.09 13.54 18.23
CA ALA A 10 8.80 13.00 19.38
C ALA A 10 8.11 11.76 19.98
N GLU A 11 6.78 11.74 20.02
CA GLU A 11 6.00 10.58 20.47
C GLU A 11 6.22 9.35 19.59
N LEU A 12 6.27 9.53 18.26
CA LEU A 12 6.50 8.43 17.31
C LEU A 12 7.93 7.88 17.44
N THR A 13 8.91 8.76 17.59
CA THR A 13 10.32 8.37 17.70
C THR A 13 10.68 7.81 19.08
N ALA A 14 9.84 8.04 20.09
CA ALA A 14 9.98 7.45 21.43
C ALA A 14 9.41 6.03 21.54
N LEU A 15 8.71 5.53 20.52
CA LEU A 15 8.17 4.18 20.54
C LEU A 15 9.30 3.14 20.59
N PRO A 16 9.23 2.13 21.47
CA PRO A 16 10.25 1.08 21.57
C PRO A 16 10.53 0.37 20.23
N LEU A 17 9.48 0.20 19.41
CA LEU A 17 9.56 -0.46 18.09
C LEU A 17 10.39 0.30 17.05
N VAL A 18 10.66 1.58 17.26
CA VAL A 18 11.49 2.38 16.35
C VAL A 18 12.80 2.84 17.00
N ALA A 19 13.10 2.41 18.21
CA ALA A 19 14.34 2.78 18.91
C ALA A 19 15.59 2.27 18.19
N SER A 20 15.52 1.06 17.64
CA SER A 20 16.53 0.44 16.76
C SER A 20 15.97 -0.82 16.12
N LEU A 21 16.63 -1.33 15.07
CA LEU A 21 16.27 -2.63 14.48
C LEU A 21 16.37 -3.76 15.51
N ASP A 22 17.40 -3.74 16.36
CA ASP A 22 17.58 -4.76 17.38
C ASP A 22 16.49 -4.75 18.44
N ALA A 23 16.07 -3.55 18.88
CA ALA A 23 14.96 -3.40 19.82
C ALA A 23 13.65 -3.90 19.18
N LEU A 24 13.40 -3.53 17.91
CA LEU A 24 12.23 -4.00 17.18
C LEU A 24 12.21 -5.54 17.08
N LEU A 25 13.29 -6.16 16.64
CA LEU A 25 13.40 -7.62 16.51
C LEU A 25 13.24 -8.36 17.85
N GLN A 26 13.62 -7.74 18.95
CA GLN A 26 13.46 -8.30 20.30
C GLN A 26 12.00 -8.37 20.74
N ILE A 27 11.20 -7.36 20.39
CA ILE A 27 9.81 -7.24 20.85
C ILE A 27 8.80 -7.69 19.80
N TRP A 28 9.24 -7.95 18.56
CA TRP A 28 8.34 -8.30 17.47
C TRP A 28 7.75 -9.70 17.67
N PRO A 29 6.41 -9.82 17.79
CA PRO A 29 5.77 -11.08 18.16
C PRO A 29 5.36 -11.96 16.96
N ASP A 30 5.57 -11.49 15.74
CA ASP A 30 5.08 -12.12 14.52
C ASP A 30 6.24 -12.39 13.53
N VAL A 31 5.91 -12.92 12.37
CA VAL A 31 6.86 -13.10 11.28
C VAL A 31 7.32 -11.75 10.71
N VAL A 32 8.53 -11.75 10.20
CA VAL A 32 9.13 -10.62 9.49
C VAL A 32 9.21 -11.00 8.01
N GLN A 33 8.83 -10.09 7.12
CA GLN A 33 9.01 -10.27 5.70
C GLN A 33 10.43 -9.85 5.32
N ALA A 34 11.23 -10.78 4.82
CA ALA A 34 12.58 -10.51 4.35
C ALA A 34 12.62 -10.51 2.83
N HIS A 35 13.10 -9.40 2.25
CA HIS A 35 13.20 -9.20 0.80
C HIS A 35 14.58 -9.61 0.32
N LEU A 36 14.63 -10.38 -0.77
CA LEU A 36 15.88 -10.84 -1.36
C LEU A 36 16.78 -9.67 -1.80
N PRO A 37 18.12 -9.79 -1.73
CA PRO A 37 19.04 -8.67 -1.98
C PRO A 37 18.95 -8.06 -3.38
N ASP A 38 18.56 -8.85 -4.37
CA ASP A 38 18.42 -8.45 -5.77
C ASP A 38 16.97 -8.22 -6.18
N VAL A 39 16.11 -7.95 -5.20
CA VAL A 39 14.68 -7.87 -5.48
C VAL A 39 14.36 -6.67 -6.32
N ARG A 40 13.97 -6.96 -7.51
CA ARG A 40 13.29 -6.02 -8.40
C ARG A 40 11.85 -5.79 -7.96
N ASP A 41 11.31 -6.67 -7.09
CA ASP A 41 9.94 -6.60 -6.62
C ASP A 41 9.81 -7.01 -5.14
N GLU A 42 9.18 -6.17 -4.31
CA GLU A 42 8.86 -6.45 -2.92
C GLU A 42 7.85 -7.59 -2.73
N SER A 43 7.17 -8.02 -3.79
CA SER A 43 6.25 -9.17 -3.73
C SER A 43 6.97 -10.51 -3.49
N HIS A 44 8.29 -10.57 -3.71
CA HIS A 44 9.11 -11.76 -3.48
C HIS A 44 9.78 -11.71 -2.10
N ALA A 45 8.99 -11.71 -1.04
CA ALA A 45 9.48 -11.78 0.32
C ALA A 45 9.35 -13.21 0.87
N VAL A 46 10.21 -13.54 1.82
CA VAL A 46 10.09 -14.76 2.63
C VAL A 46 9.71 -14.38 4.06
N SER A 47 8.72 -15.09 4.62
CA SER A 47 8.33 -14.92 6.02
C SER A 47 9.30 -15.69 6.91
N VAL A 48 9.90 -15.02 7.87
CA VAL A 48 10.93 -15.59 8.76
C VAL A 48 10.69 -15.18 10.21
N SER A 49 11.34 -15.91 11.14
CA SER A 49 11.38 -15.51 12.56
C SER A 49 12.18 -14.22 12.75
N PRO A 50 11.94 -13.43 13.83
CA PRO A 50 12.79 -12.29 14.15
C PRO A 50 14.27 -12.62 14.31
N GLN A 51 14.62 -13.82 14.82
CA GLN A 51 16.00 -14.27 14.95
C GLN A 51 16.67 -14.50 13.60
N ASP A 52 15.94 -15.09 12.64
CA ASP A 52 16.44 -15.30 11.28
C ASP A 52 16.48 -13.99 10.50
N ALA A 53 15.50 -13.11 10.70
CA ALA A 53 15.48 -11.78 10.09
C ALA A 53 16.75 -10.98 10.41
N ARG A 54 17.27 -11.05 11.64
CA ARG A 54 18.55 -10.42 12.02
C ARG A 54 19.71 -10.89 11.15
N ARG A 55 19.80 -12.21 10.91
CA ARG A 55 20.86 -12.82 10.08
C ARG A 55 20.70 -12.41 8.61
N LEU A 56 19.47 -12.38 8.13
CA LEU A 56 19.16 -12.00 6.75
C LEU A 56 19.47 -10.53 6.50
N PHE A 57 19.14 -9.64 7.44
CA PHE A 57 19.51 -8.22 7.36
C PHE A 57 21.03 -8.02 7.28
N ALA A 58 21.80 -8.72 8.11
CA ALA A 58 23.27 -8.70 8.07
C ALA A 58 23.83 -9.21 6.74
N ASN A 59 23.07 -10.05 6.01
CA ASN A 59 23.39 -10.52 4.66
C ASN A 59 22.81 -9.64 3.54
N GLY A 60 22.33 -8.44 3.85
CA GLY A 60 21.90 -7.45 2.90
C GLY A 60 20.43 -7.57 2.45
N MET A 61 19.61 -8.35 3.15
CA MET A 61 18.17 -8.42 2.88
C MET A 61 17.42 -7.31 3.61
N GLY A 62 16.51 -6.62 2.89
CA GLY A 62 15.60 -5.66 3.51
C GLY A 62 14.54 -6.37 4.35
N LEU A 63 14.07 -5.73 5.43
CA LEU A 63 13.03 -6.29 6.29
C LEU A 63 11.80 -5.38 6.28
N LEU A 64 10.63 -6.00 6.29
CA LEU A 64 9.34 -5.35 6.46
C LEU A 64 8.62 -5.96 7.67
N PHE A 65 8.20 -5.09 8.58
CA PHE A 65 7.33 -5.39 9.70
C PHE A 65 5.94 -4.84 9.35
N ASP A 66 5.03 -5.75 9.08
CA ASP A 66 3.70 -5.37 8.60
C ASP A 66 2.78 -5.00 9.76
N ASP A 67 1.95 -3.98 9.54
CA ASP A 67 0.89 -3.50 10.41
C ASP A 67 1.30 -3.40 11.90
N VAL A 68 2.36 -2.64 12.16
CA VAL A 68 2.90 -2.45 13.51
C VAL A 68 1.91 -1.80 14.47
N ALA A 69 0.85 -1.15 13.97
CA ALA A 69 -0.22 -0.58 14.79
C ALA A 69 -0.98 -1.66 15.59
N ARG A 70 -1.00 -2.91 15.12
CA ARG A 70 -1.58 -4.04 15.87
C ARG A 70 -0.85 -4.30 17.19
N TYR A 71 0.43 -3.97 17.27
CA TYR A 71 1.29 -4.19 18.43
C TYR A 71 1.67 -2.89 19.15
N ALA A 72 1.39 -1.75 18.54
CA ALA A 72 1.55 -0.42 19.10
C ALA A 72 0.28 0.42 18.89
N PRO A 73 -0.78 0.20 19.70
CA PRO A 73 -2.08 0.88 19.52
C PRO A 73 -2.01 2.41 19.56
N THR A 74 -0.95 2.97 20.14
CA THR A 74 -0.69 4.42 20.13
C THR A 74 -0.48 5.00 18.72
N LEU A 75 -0.25 4.16 17.71
CA LEU A 75 -0.17 4.57 16.30
C LEU A 75 -1.56 4.76 15.66
N VAL A 76 -2.61 4.16 16.21
CA VAL A 76 -3.98 4.25 15.65
C VAL A 76 -4.48 5.69 15.56
N PRO A 77 -4.36 6.54 16.61
CA PRO A 77 -4.75 7.96 16.51
C PRO A 77 -3.98 8.73 15.41
N TRP A 78 -2.72 8.38 15.15
CA TRP A 78 -1.93 8.98 14.06
C TRP A 78 -2.48 8.58 12.70
N LEU A 79 -2.80 7.30 12.51
CA LEU A 79 -3.42 6.80 11.28
C LEU A 79 -4.77 7.47 11.05
N ASP A 80 -5.63 7.52 12.07
CA ASP A 80 -6.96 8.13 11.98
C ASP A 80 -6.88 9.64 11.70
N GLY A 81 -5.96 10.34 12.34
CA GLY A 81 -5.72 11.76 12.12
C GLY A 81 -5.28 12.05 10.69
N ILE A 82 -4.26 11.34 10.19
CA ILE A 82 -3.79 11.51 8.82
C ILE A 82 -4.90 11.17 7.81
N ARG A 83 -5.66 10.09 8.02
CA ARG A 83 -6.79 9.71 7.17
C ARG A 83 -7.84 10.83 7.12
N ALA A 84 -8.20 11.40 8.26
CA ALA A 84 -9.18 12.49 8.36
C ALA A 84 -8.66 13.76 7.68
N ASP A 85 -7.41 14.16 7.91
CA ASP A 85 -6.79 15.35 7.30
C ASP A 85 -6.69 15.23 5.77
N LEU A 86 -6.53 14.00 5.26
CA LEU A 86 -6.58 13.73 3.83
C LEU A 86 -8.01 13.71 3.25
N GLY A 87 -9.05 13.80 4.08
CA GLY A 87 -10.45 13.68 3.67
C GLY A 87 -10.80 12.29 3.13
N LEU A 88 -10.11 11.25 3.55
CA LEU A 88 -10.36 9.88 3.12
C LEU A 88 -11.50 9.24 3.92
N SER A 89 -12.29 8.41 3.25
CA SER A 89 -13.41 7.66 3.81
C SER A 89 -12.98 6.78 5.00
N ALA A 90 -13.91 6.50 5.91
CA ALA A 90 -13.70 5.55 7.02
C ALA A 90 -13.41 4.12 6.53
N LEU A 91 -13.80 3.79 5.31
CA LEU A 91 -13.53 2.49 4.66
C LEU A 91 -12.09 2.37 4.13
N THR A 92 -11.29 3.42 4.23
CA THR A 92 -9.88 3.38 3.80
C THR A 92 -9.10 2.38 4.64
N GLN A 93 -8.52 1.39 4.00
CA GLN A 93 -7.53 0.54 4.67
C GLN A 93 -6.33 1.39 5.04
N GLN A 94 -5.97 1.34 6.31
CA GLN A 94 -4.81 2.06 6.83
C GLN A 94 -3.89 1.09 7.57
N ARG A 95 -2.60 1.22 7.33
CA ARG A 95 -1.58 0.40 7.97
C ARG A 95 -0.35 1.23 8.31
N CYS A 96 0.31 0.85 9.38
CA CYS A 96 1.62 1.37 9.71
C CYS A 96 2.66 0.27 9.54
N LEU A 97 3.68 0.52 8.74
CA LEU A 97 4.72 -0.42 8.36
C LEU A 97 6.07 0.10 8.88
N VAL A 98 6.97 -0.81 9.28
CA VAL A 98 8.38 -0.45 9.49
C VAL A 98 9.22 -1.16 8.45
N TYR A 99 10.04 -0.39 7.75
CA TYR A 99 11.05 -0.89 6.83
C TYR A 99 12.44 -0.72 7.42
N ALA A 100 13.18 -1.82 7.51
CA ALA A 100 14.62 -1.79 7.76
C ALA A 100 15.35 -2.12 6.45
N THR A 101 16.20 -1.20 6.01
CA THR A 101 16.91 -1.32 4.72
C THR A 101 18.41 -1.26 4.98
N PRO A 102 19.17 -2.32 4.62
CA PRO A 102 20.63 -2.31 4.77
C PRO A 102 21.29 -1.24 3.88
N ALA A 103 22.47 -0.80 4.28
CA ALA A 103 23.28 0.13 3.49
C ALA A 103 23.48 -0.38 2.05
N ALA A 104 23.42 0.54 1.08
CA ALA A 104 23.50 0.28 -0.36
C ALA A 104 22.36 -0.58 -0.95
N LYS A 105 21.34 -0.91 -0.18
CA LYS A 105 20.13 -1.63 -0.64
C LYS A 105 18.95 -0.67 -0.73
N GLY A 106 17.87 -1.12 -1.39
CA GLY A 106 16.64 -0.32 -1.59
C GLY A 106 15.64 -1.05 -2.44
N THR A 107 14.73 -0.30 -3.06
CA THR A 107 13.67 -0.82 -3.93
C THR A 107 13.90 -0.41 -5.39
N ALA A 108 13.56 -1.31 -6.32
CA ALA A 108 13.52 -1.00 -7.74
C ALA A 108 12.45 0.07 -8.05
N TRP A 109 12.48 0.61 -9.27
CA TRP A 109 11.44 1.51 -9.75
C TRP A 109 10.09 0.84 -9.79
N HIS A 110 9.12 1.41 -9.08
CA HIS A 110 7.74 0.93 -9.01
C HIS A 110 6.80 2.10 -8.74
N PHE A 111 5.51 1.85 -8.87
CA PHE A 111 4.45 2.69 -8.31
C PHE A 111 3.47 1.84 -7.53
N ASP A 112 2.81 2.46 -6.57
CA ASP A 112 1.79 1.83 -5.73
C ASP A 112 0.40 2.40 -6.02
N GLN A 113 -0.63 1.60 -5.72
CA GLN A 113 -2.02 2.05 -5.66
C GLN A 113 -2.35 2.81 -4.37
N ASN A 114 -1.40 2.88 -3.44
CA ASN A 114 -1.55 3.47 -2.12
C ASN A 114 -1.07 4.92 -2.08
N VAL A 115 -1.51 5.63 -1.06
CA VAL A 115 -0.92 6.89 -0.60
C VAL A 115 -0.02 6.57 0.58
N ASN A 116 1.23 7.05 0.55
CA ASN A 116 2.22 6.74 1.58
C ASN A 116 2.81 8.01 2.20
N PHE A 117 2.95 8.01 3.54
CA PHE A 117 3.79 8.93 4.28
C PHE A 117 4.95 8.16 4.89
N VAL A 118 6.15 8.57 4.55
CA VAL A 118 7.39 7.90 4.98
C VAL A 118 8.13 8.80 5.94
N LEU A 119 8.20 8.39 7.20
CA LEU A 119 9.00 9.02 8.23
C LEU A 119 10.34 8.31 8.36
N GLN A 120 11.43 8.98 8.04
CA GLN A 120 12.76 8.44 8.26
C GLN A 120 13.12 8.56 9.75
N VAL A 121 13.37 7.42 10.40
CA VAL A 121 13.66 7.38 11.85
C VAL A 121 15.16 7.26 12.10
N HIS A 122 15.82 6.29 11.45
CA HIS A 122 17.27 6.09 11.57
C HIS A 122 17.91 5.97 10.20
N GLY A 123 19.19 6.36 10.13
CA GLY A 123 19.96 6.29 8.89
C GLY A 123 19.47 7.26 7.83
N THR A 124 20.02 7.12 6.63
CA THR A 124 19.71 7.98 5.48
C THR A 124 19.32 7.16 4.28
N LYS A 125 18.31 7.62 3.55
CA LYS A 125 17.77 6.93 2.38
C LYS A 125 17.49 7.93 1.26
N THR A 126 18.07 7.69 0.11
CA THR A 126 17.73 8.44 -1.11
C THR A 126 16.48 7.86 -1.72
N TRP A 127 15.58 8.73 -2.10
CA TRP A 127 14.37 8.46 -2.85
C TRP A 127 14.44 9.14 -4.20
N TRP A 128 14.04 8.46 -5.23
CA TRP A 128 13.83 9.02 -6.56
C TRP A 128 12.35 8.94 -6.88
N LEU A 129 11.76 10.06 -7.26
CA LEU A 129 10.36 10.15 -7.65
C LEU A 129 10.24 10.69 -9.07
N ALA A 130 9.28 10.17 -9.83
CA ALA A 130 8.99 10.65 -11.16
C ALA A 130 7.47 10.61 -11.46
N PRO A 131 6.97 11.50 -12.32
CA PRO A 131 5.59 11.45 -12.80
C PRO A 131 5.30 10.13 -13.52
N ASN A 132 4.06 9.68 -13.45
CA ASN A 132 3.60 8.51 -14.17
C ASN A 132 2.64 8.92 -15.30
N ALA A 133 3.14 8.92 -16.53
CA ALA A 133 2.32 9.17 -17.71
C ALA A 133 1.66 7.90 -18.27
N HIS A 134 2.07 6.70 -17.80
CA HIS A 134 1.63 5.40 -18.31
C HIS A 134 0.28 5.00 -17.75
N VAL A 135 0.06 5.28 -16.46
CA VAL A 135 -1.18 4.94 -15.76
C VAL A 135 -1.59 6.07 -14.84
N GLU A 136 -2.83 6.49 -14.97
CA GLU A 136 -3.47 7.42 -14.05
C GLU A 136 -4.30 6.63 -13.03
N ARG A 137 -4.12 6.93 -11.73
CA ARG A 137 -4.85 6.30 -10.63
C ARG A 137 -4.81 4.76 -10.65
N PRO A 138 -3.61 4.14 -10.62
CA PRO A 138 -3.50 2.69 -10.69
C PRO A 138 -4.24 2.00 -9.55
N MET A 139 -4.92 0.88 -9.84
CA MET A 139 -5.62 0.07 -8.85
C MET A 139 -4.73 -1.04 -8.27
N THR A 140 -3.56 -1.26 -8.86
CA THR A 140 -2.55 -2.21 -8.41
C THR A 140 -1.16 -1.63 -8.54
N ARG A 141 -0.20 -2.23 -7.86
CA ARG A 141 1.22 -1.93 -7.95
C ARG A 141 1.81 -2.46 -9.27
N HIS A 142 2.86 -1.80 -9.76
CA HIS A 142 3.71 -2.35 -10.80
C HIS A 142 5.18 -1.99 -10.58
N THR A 143 6.07 -2.95 -10.82
CA THR A 143 7.52 -2.79 -10.72
C THR A 143 8.14 -2.93 -12.13
N VAL A 144 9.05 -2.03 -12.46
CA VAL A 144 9.76 -2.04 -13.74
C VAL A 144 10.44 -3.39 -13.99
N GLY A 145 10.23 -3.95 -15.18
CA GLY A 145 10.79 -5.23 -15.59
C GLY A 145 10.02 -6.46 -15.12
N GLN A 146 8.90 -6.28 -14.39
CA GLN A 146 7.98 -7.36 -14.05
C GLN A 146 6.85 -7.48 -15.08
N PRO A 147 6.22 -8.66 -15.21
CA PRO A 147 5.02 -8.82 -16.02
C PRO A 147 3.93 -7.82 -15.60
N VAL A 148 3.28 -7.22 -16.59
CA VAL A 148 2.17 -6.29 -16.32
C VAL A 148 0.92 -7.09 -15.99
N ASP A 149 0.25 -6.74 -14.91
CA ASP A 149 -1.05 -7.29 -14.57
C ASP A 149 -2.06 -7.01 -15.70
N ALA A 150 -2.93 -7.97 -16.02
CA ALA A 150 -3.85 -7.89 -17.15
C ALA A 150 -4.90 -6.77 -16.96
N GLU A 151 -5.39 -6.56 -15.74
CA GLU A 151 -6.31 -5.47 -15.43
C GLU A 151 -5.59 -4.13 -15.58
N LEU A 152 -4.38 -4.00 -15.03
CA LEU A 152 -3.56 -2.80 -15.19
C LEU A 152 -3.32 -2.47 -16.66
N GLN A 153 -3.01 -3.47 -17.46
CA GLN A 153 -2.79 -3.30 -18.89
C GLN A 153 -4.04 -2.80 -19.63
N SER A 154 -5.23 -3.22 -19.19
CA SER A 154 -6.51 -2.87 -19.82
C SER A 154 -6.84 -1.38 -19.78
N TYR A 155 -6.33 -0.64 -18.78
CA TYR A 155 -6.56 0.80 -18.64
C TYR A 155 -5.28 1.65 -18.70
N ALA A 156 -4.14 1.05 -19.00
CA ALA A 156 -2.90 1.76 -19.23
C ALA A 156 -2.98 2.62 -20.51
N ARG A 157 -2.50 3.87 -20.42
CA ARG A 157 -2.47 4.80 -21.57
C ARG A 157 -1.35 4.50 -22.54
N MET A 158 -0.26 3.91 -22.05
CA MET A 158 0.95 3.57 -22.80
C MET A 158 1.55 2.28 -22.22
N PRO A 159 2.41 1.56 -22.99
CA PRO A 159 3.18 0.44 -22.45
C PRO A 159 3.96 0.83 -21.19
N MET A 160 4.05 -0.06 -20.22
CA MET A 160 4.83 0.19 -19.00
C MET A 160 6.30 0.43 -19.31
N LEU A 161 6.97 1.15 -18.41
CA LEU A 161 8.41 1.38 -18.52
C LEU A 161 9.20 0.07 -18.42
N ASP A 162 10.26 0.01 -19.17
CA ASP A 162 11.29 -1.03 -19.10
C ASP A 162 12.61 -0.54 -18.49
N GLY A 163 12.66 0.72 -18.06
CA GLY A 163 13.85 1.38 -17.54
C GLY A 163 13.56 2.53 -16.55
N VAL A 164 14.50 3.43 -16.42
CA VAL A 164 14.39 4.59 -15.52
C VAL A 164 13.38 5.61 -16.08
N PRO A 165 12.43 6.11 -15.28
CA PRO A 165 11.51 7.17 -15.71
C PRO A 165 12.23 8.46 -16.13
N ALA A 166 11.57 9.28 -16.94
CA ALA A 166 11.97 10.66 -17.17
C ALA A 166 11.64 11.57 -15.97
N ASP A 167 12.20 12.76 -15.93
CA ASP A 167 11.91 13.81 -14.95
C ASP A 167 12.05 13.37 -13.48
N VAL A 168 13.10 12.60 -13.21
CA VAL A 168 13.40 12.07 -11.88
C VAL A 168 13.81 13.18 -10.94
N ARG A 169 13.14 13.25 -9.80
CA ARG A 169 13.53 14.09 -8.67
C ARG A 169 14.19 13.25 -7.58
N GLU A 170 15.41 13.58 -7.23
CA GLU A 170 16.12 12.96 -6.11
C GLU A 170 15.83 13.68 -4.80
N ILE A 171 15.62 12.92 -3.73
CA ILE A 171 15.28 13.39 -2.39
C ILE A 171 16.06 12.56 -1.37
N LEU A 172 16.89 13.21 -0.55
CA LEU A 172 17.57 12.55 0.57
C LEU A 172 16.73 12.69 1.83
N LEU A 173 16.34 11.57 2.43
CA LEU A 173 15.70 11.51 3.74
C LEU A 173 16.75 11.27 4.82
N GLN A 174 16.67 12.08 5.88
CA GLN A 174 17.45 11.98 7.10
C GLN A 174 16.50 11.78 8.30
N PRO A 175 16.99 11.35 9.48
CA PRO A 175 16.15 11.22 10.66
C PRO A 175 15.34 12.50 10.94
N GLY A 176 14.01 12.35 11.03
CA GLY A 176 13.06 13.44 11.15
C GLY A 176 12.58 14.03 9.82
N SER A 177 12.94 13.44 8.68
CA SER A 177 12.34 13.78 7.38
C SER A 177 11.05 13.02 7.15
N LEU A 178 10.01 13.71 6.68
CA LEU A 178 8.73 13.13 6.24
C LEU A 178 8.55 13.34 4.75
N LEU A 179 8.30 12.27 4.01
CA LEU A 179 8.01 12.27 2.59
C LEU A 179 6.58 11.80 2.34
N PHE A 180 5.84 12.58 1.56
CA PHE A 180 4.56 12.16 1.00
C PHE A 180 4.77 11.59 -0.40
N VAL A 181 4.29 10.36 -0.64
CA VAL A 181 4.32 9.68 -1.93
C VAL A 181 2.88 9.47 -2.40
N PRO A 182 2.40 10.25 -3.38
CA PRO A 182 1.06 10.08 -3.93
C PRO A 182 0.90 8.75 -4.65
N ARG A 183 -0.35 8.26 -4.71
CA ARG A 183 -0.77 7.12 -5.52
C ARG A 183 -0.27 7.25 -6.96
N GLY A 184 0.34 6.21 -7.48
CA GLY A 184 0.75 6.11 -8.88
C GLY A 184 2.08 6.80 -9.23
N VAL A 185 2.70 7.55 -8.33
CA VAL A 185 4.01 8.16 -8.59
C VAL A 185 5.08 7.09 -8.67
N TRP A 186 5.86 7.09 -9.76
CA TRP A 186 7.04 6.24 -9.87
C TRP A 186 8.05 6.58 -8.79
N HIS A 187 8.56 5.56 -8.10
CA HIS A 187 9.60 5.77 -7.11
C HIS A 187 10.54 4.58 -6.98
N ALA A 188 11.77 4.89 -6.58
CA ALA A 188 12.81 3.93 -6.22
C ALA A 188 13.55 4.45 -5.00
N THR A 189 14.22 3.57 -4.27
CA THR A 189 14.94 3.96 -3.06
C THR A 189 16.31 3.30 -2.96
N ARG A 190 17.22 3.94 -2.23
CA ARG A 190 18.50 3.35 -1.85
C ARG A 190 18.96 3.93 -0.52
N ALA A 191 19.24 3.06 0.45
CA ALA A 191 19.79 3.46 1.73
C ALA A 191 21.28 3.77 1.59
N THR A 192 21.71 4.88 2.16
CA THR A 192 23.14 5.25 2.21
C THR A 192 23.82 4.62 3.40
N THR A 193 23.10 4.50 4.50
CA THR A 193 23.47 3.77 5.71
C THR A 193 22.36 2.78 6.03
N ASP A 194 22.57 1.87 6.99
CA ASP A 194 21.44 1.11 7.52
C ASP A 194 20.35 2.06 7.98
N ALA A 195 19.13 1.84 7.47
CA ALA A 195 18.03 2.78 7.59
C ALA A 195 16.78 2.10 8.15
N LEU A 196 16.08 2.83 9.03
CA LEU A 196 14.77 2.44 9.57
C LEU A 196 13.77 3.54 9.25
N SER A 197 12.65 3.20 8.63
CA SER A 197 11.56 4.13 8.33
C SER A 197 10.22 3.60 8.81
N LEU A 198 9.37 4.51 9.29
CA LEU A 198 7.98 4.26 9.64
C LEU A 198 7.11 4.78 8.49
N ASN A 199 6.27 3.91 7.94
CA ASN A 199 5.45 4.24 6.80
C ASN A 199 3.96 4.14 7.18
N PHE A 200 3.22 5.22 6.97
CA PHE A 200 1.77 5.24 7.07
C PHE A 200 1.19 5.08 5.67
N THR A 201 0.51 3.96 5.44
CA THR A 201 -0.01 3.56 4.14
C THR A 201 -1.53 3.58 4.15
N PHE A 202 -2.13 4.25 3.16
CA PHE A 202 -3.57 4.38 3.02
C PHE A 202 -4.00 3.87 1.65
N THR A 203 -4.97 2.95 1.65
CA THR A 203 -5.59 2.40 0.44
C THR A 203 -7.08 2.75 0.47
N PRO A 204 -7.45 3.94 -0.05
CA PRO A 204 -8.86 4.31 -0.12
C PRO A 204 -9.58 3.44 -1.16
N PRO A 205 -10.84 3.05 -0.90
CA PRO A 205 -11.63 2.34 -1.88
C PRO A 205 -11.88 3.22 -3.11
N THR A 206 -11.91 2.58 -4.27
CA THR A 206 -12.33 3.22 -5.52
C THR A 206 -13.85 3.22 -5.63
N TRP A 207 -14.41 4.00 -6.58
CA TRP A 207 -15.84 3.91 -6.90
C TRP A 207 -16.23 2.52 -7.40
N ILE A 208 -15.30 1.79 -8.04
CA ILE A 208 -15.49 0.39 -8.45
C ILE A 208 -15.68 -0.49 -7.22
N ASP A 209 -14.82 -0.35 -6.20
CA ASP A 209 -14.92 -1.13 -4.96
C ASP A 209 -16.25 -0.89 -4.26
N LEU A 210 -16.65 0.38 -4.10
CA LEU A 210 -17.90 0.75 -3.45
C LEU A 210 -19.11 0.22 -4.21
N LEU A 211 -19.17 0.43 -5.53
CA LEU A 211 -20.29 -0.05 -6.36
C LEU A 211 -20.35 -1.58 -6.37
N THR A 212 -19.22 -2.27 -6.50
CA THR A 212 -19.17 -3.74 -6.53
C THR A 212 -19.62 -4.33 -5.19
N ALA A 213 -19.20 -3.74 -4.07
CA ALA A 213 -19.64 -4.16 -2.75
C ALA A 213 -21.16 -3.98 -2.56
N ALA A 214 -21.69 -2.80 -2.91
CA ALA A 214 -23.11 -2.49 -2.84
C ALA A 214 -23.93 -3.42 -3.74
N LEU A 215 -23.49 -3.62 -4.99
CA LEU A 215 -24.11 -4.52 -5.96
C LEU A 215 -24.17 -5.96 -5.41
N ARG A 216 -23.04 -6.46 -4.88
CA ARG A 216 -23.00 -7.79 -4.28
C ARG A 216 -24.00 -7.91 -3.12
N GLY A 217 -24.04 -6.92 -2.21
CA GLY A 217 -24.99 -6.89 -1.09
C GLY A 217 -26.44 -6.94 -1.57
N ARG A 218 -26.78 -6.16 -2.59
CA ARG A 218 -28.13 -6.08 -3.14
C ARG A 218 -28.54 -7.37 -3.86
N LEU A 219 -27.69 -7.89 -4.74
CA LEU A 219 -27.93 -9.15 -5.44
C LEU A 219 -28.04 -10.35 -4.50
N ALA A 220 -27.34 -10.31 -3.38
CA ALA A 220 -27.44 -11.36 -2.36
C ALA A 220 -28.82 -11.49 -1.71
N LEU A 221 -29.71 -10.51 -1.85
CA LEU A 221 -31.09 -10.58 -1.37
C LEU A 221 -31.98 -11.45 -2.28
N SER A 222 -31.70 -11.53 -3.58
CA SER A 222 -32.44 -12.39 -4.53
C SER A 222 -31.95 -13.84 -4.42
N ARG A 223 -32.89 -14.78 -4.38
CA ARG A 223 -32.61 -16.22 -4.41
C ARG A 223 -31.98 -16.61 -5.74
N GLU A 224 -32.51 -16.08 -6.81
CA GLU A 224 -32.11 -16.36 -8.20
C GLU A 224 -30.66 -15.99 -8.44
N TRP A 225 -30.20 -14.84 -7.92
CA TRP A 225 -28.80 -14.42 -7.97
C TRP A 225 -27.85 -15.29 -7.12
N ARG A 226 -28.38 -16.01 -6.12
CA ARG A 226 -27.58 -16.92 -5.29
C ARG A 226 -27.53 -18.34 -5.82
N GLU A 227 -28.28 -18.68 -6.85
CA GLU A 227 -28.23 -20.01 -7.49
C GLU A 227 -26.84 -20.23 -8.11
N THR A 228 -26.43 -21.48 -8.17
CA THR A 228 -25.17 -21.85 -8.81
C THR A 228 -25.26 -21.61 -10.32
N ALA A 229 -24.33 -20.79 -10.84
CA ALA A 229 -24.25 -20.56 -12.28
C ALA A 229 -23.91 -21.87 -13.01
N ALA A 230 -24.87 -22.43 -13.71
CA ALA A 230 -24.67 -23.58 -14.56
C ALA A 230 -24.29 -23.14 -15.99
N PRO A 231 -23.44 -23.89 -16.70
CA PRO A 231 -22.90 -23.47 -18.02
C PRO A 231 -23.96 -23.27 -19.12
N ALA A 232 -25.22 -23.56 -18.87
CA ALA A 232 -26.19 -23.77 -19.95
C ALA A 232 -27.28 -22.72 -20.10
N SER A 233 -27.25 -21.59 -19.37
CA SER A 233 -28.44 -20.73 -19.37
C SER A 233 -28.15 -19.25 -19.64
N ALA A 234 -27.79 -18.94 -20.89
CA ALA A 234 -27.79 -17.55 -21.39
C ALA A 234 -29.15 -16.86 -21.12
N ALA A 235 -30.28 -17.57 -21.33
CA ALA A 235 -31.62 -17.04 -21.11
C ALA A 235 -31.90 -16.69 -19.64
N THR A 236 -31.42 -17.50 -18.69
CA THR A 236 -31.54 -17.18 -17.25
C THR A 236 -30.73 -15.95 -16.91
N PHE A 237 -29.49 -15.86 -17.40
CA PHE A 237 -28.65 -14.71 -17.14
C PHE A 237 -29.20 -13.43 -17.76
N GLU A 238 -29.77 -13.50 -18.97
CA GLU A 238 -30.48 -12.38 -19.59
C GLU A 238 -31.69 -11.90 -18.78
N ALA A 239 -32.42 -12.82 -18.15
CA ALA A 239 -33.52 -12.47 -17.27
C ALA A 239 -33.04 -11.75 -16.00
N LEU A 240 -31.96 -12.27 -15.38
CA LEU A 240 -31.32 -11.64 -14.23
C LEU A 240 -30.76 -10.24 -14.56
N LEU A 241 -30.16 -10.04 -15.73
CA LEU A 241 -29.68 -8.73 -16.17
C LEU A 241 -30.83 -7.73 -16.38
N ARG A 242 -32.01 -8.18 -16.84
CA ARG A 242 -33.20 -7.31 -16.94
C ARG A 242 -33.71 -6.90 -15.57
N GLU A 243 -33.81 -7.84 -14.63
CA GLU A 243 -34.17 -7.55 -13.24
C GLU A 243 -33.20 -6.54 -12.62
N LEU A 244 -31.89 -6.72 -12.81
CA LEU A 244 -30.87 -5.78 -12.36
C LEU A 244 -31.05 -4.39 -12.97
N ALA A 245 -31.32 -4.30 -14.27
CA ALA A 245 -31.50 -3.01 -14.95
C ALA A 245 -32.74 -2.24 -14.44
N GLU A 246 -33.82 -2.97 -14.14
CA GLU A 246 -35.03 -2.40 -13.54
C GLU A 246 -34.77 -1.91 -12.12
N ASP A 247 -34.09 -2.71 -11.31
CA ASP A 247 -33.72 -2.35 -9.94
C ASP A 247 -32.75 -1.17 -9.90
N ALA A 248 -31.73 -1.18 -10.76
CA ALA A 248 -30.71 -0.12 -10.83
C ALA A 248 -31.26 1.27 -11.15
N ALA A 249 -32.39 1.35 -11.86
CA ALA A 249 -33.06 2.60 -12.14
C ALA A 249 -33.57 3.32 -10.87
N HIS A 250 -33.71 2.61 -9.77
CA HIS A 250 -34.18 3.13 -8.49
C HIS A 250 -33.05 3.39 -7.48
N TRP A 251 -31.81 3.08 -7.84
CA TRP A 251 -30.68 3.27 -6.94
C TRP A 251 -30.34 4.75 -6.80
N ASN A 252 -29.99 5.14 -5.60
CA ASN A 252 -29.43 6.45 -5.31
C ASN A 252 -28.10 6.34 -4.58
N ALA A 253 -27.32 7.41 -4.57
CA ALA A 253 -26.00 7.41 -3.97
C ALA A 253 -26.03 7.12 -2.46
N THR A 254 -27.05 7.57 -1.75
CA THR A 254 -27.18 7.36 -0.30
C THR A 254 -27.35 5.88 0.02
N ASP A 255 -28.18 5.16 -0.73
CA ASP A 255 -28.40 3.73 -0.51
C ASP A 255 -27.12 2.92 -0.78
N ILE A 256 -26.38 3.29 -1.83
CA ILE A 256 -25.11 2.63 -2.18
C ILE A 256 -24.07 2.89 -1.11
N LEU A 257 -23.92 4.13 -0.64
CA LEU A 257 -22.93 4.49 0.39
C LEU A 257 -23.30 3.90 1.76
N ALA A 258 -24.59 3.87 2.12
CA ALA A 258 -25.03 3.32 3.40
C ALA A 258 -24.71 1.84 3.56
N VAL A 259 -24.74 1.05 2.46
CA VAL A 259 -24.35 -0.37 2.48
C VAL A 259 -22.86 -0.58 2.75
N THR A 260 -22.04 0.45 2.51
CA THR A 260 -20.58 0.41 2.65
C THR A 260 -20.08 1.06 3.92
N GLU A 261 -20.93 1.77 4.68
CA GLU A 261 -20.59 2.46 5.94
C GLU A 261 -21.08 1.71 7.19
N GLY A 262 -21.79 0.59 7.02
CA GLY A 262 -22.40 -0.22 8.08
C GLY A 262 -21.49 -1.25 8.74
#